data_74833a4042b435248e3ac520693aef79
#
_entry.id   74833a4042b435248e3ac520693aef79
#
_cell.length_a   1.000
_cell.length_b   1.000
_cell.length_c   1.000
_cell.angle_alpha   90.00
_cell.angle_beta   90.00
_cell.angle_gamma   90.00
#
_symmetry.space_group_name_H-M   'P 1'
#
loop_
_entity.id
_entity.type
_entity.pdbx_description
1 polymer ?
#
loop_
_entity_poly.entity_id
_entity_poly.type
_entity_poly.pdbx_seq_one_letter_code
_entity_poly.pdbx_strand_id
1 'polypeptide(L)'
;SKRESLKIYADNKESYFQVKYMEITMRGNDGVTMEKRGDVIMLKNVTEFQELDTAKTTFISTVSHELKTPISAIMMSLQLLEDKRVGGLNPEQEELSRSIKENSERLLSITGELLN
;
A
#
# COMPACT_ATOMS: atom_id res chain seq x y z
N SER A 1 1.24 17.36 0.52
CA SER A 1 -0.05 17.93 0.16
C SER A 1 -0.94 16.82 -0.37
N LYS A 2 -2.09 16.63 0.26
CA LYS A 2 -3.13 15.75 -0.27
C LYS A 2 -3.57 16.32 -1.62
N ARG A 3 -3.19 15.66 -2.68
CA ARG A 3 -3.75 15.93 -3.99
C ARG A 3 -5.19 15.39 -3.96
N GLU A 4 -6.13 16.28 -3.78
CA GLU A 4 -7.53 15.90 -3.79
C GLU A 4 -7.92 15.54 -5.22
N SER A 5 -8.39 14.31 -5.41
CA SER A 5 -8.97 13.89 -6.68
C SER A 5 -10.49 13.99 -6.57
N LEU A 6 -11.11 14.54 -7.61
CA LEU A 6 -12.57 14.59 -7.74
C LEU A 6 -13.05 13.32 -8.40
N LYS A 7 -14.07 12.72 -7.81
CA LYS A 7 -14.76 11.57 -8.38
C LYS A 7 -16.01 12.07 -9.11
N ILE A 8 -16.01 11.94 -10.43
CA ILE A 8 -17.08 12.44 -11.28
C ILE A 8 -17.61 11.28 -12.12
N TYR A 9 -18.92 11.19 -12.22
CA TYR A 9 -19.58 10.23 -13.11
C TYR A 9 -19.65 10.84 -14.52
N ALA A 10 -18.85 10.30 -15.43
CA ALA A 10 -18.79 10.75 -16.82
C ALA A 10 -18.78 9.55 -17.76
N ASP A 11 -19.46 9.66 -18.91
CA ASP A 11 -19.55 8.60 -19.93
C ASP A 11 -20.00 7.24 -19.37
N ASN A 12 -21.01 7.27 -18.50
CA ASN A 12 -21.55 6.09 -17.79
C ASN A 12 -20.52 5.35 -16.91
N LYS A 13 -19.45 6.05 -16.51
CA LYS A 13 -18.40 5.50 -15.68
C LYS A 13 -17.97 6.51 -14.62
N GLU A 14 -17.68 6.01 -13.41
CA GLU A 14 -17.01 6.84 -12.41
C GLU A 14 -15.58 7.13 -12.86
N SER A 15 -15.24 8.41 -12.89
CA SER A 15 -13.93 8.87 -13.32
C SER A 15 -13.30 9.74 -12.25
N TYR A 16 -11.98 9.64 -12.14
CA TYR A 16 -11.19 10.40 -11.17
C TYR A 16 -10.41 11.49 -11.89
N PHE A 17 -10.54 12.73 -11.38
CA PHE A 17 -9.84 13.89 -11.94
C PHE A 17 -8.97 14.53 -10.89
N GLN A 18 -7.74 14.83 -11.25
CA GLN A 18 -6.85 15.65 -10.44
C GLN A 18 -7.07 17.10 -10.83
N VAL A 19 -7.30 17.97 -9.85
CA VAL A 19 -7.54 19.40 -10.05
C VAL A 19 -6.27 20.17 -9.74
N LYS A 20 -5.86 21.03 -10.67
CA LYS A 20 -4.77 21.97 -10.47
C LYS A 20 -5.25 23.37 -10.75
N TYR A 21 -5.05 24.25 -9.78
CA TYR A 21 -5.42 25.64 -9.84
C TYR A 21 -4.17 26.52 -9.99
N MET A 22 -4.23 27.49 -10.90
CA MET A 22 -3.19 28.50 -11.08
C MET A 22 -3.79 29.86 -11.28
N GLU A 23 -3.15 30.88 -10.71
CA GLU A 23 -3.49 32.27 -10.97
C GLU A 23 -2.61 32.81 -12.08
N ILE A 24 -3.20 33.54 -13.00
CA ILE A 24 -2.46 34.29 -14.00
C ILE A 24 -2.30 35.73 -13.50
N THR A 25 -1.04 36.14 -13.33
CA THR A 25 -0.68 37.46 -12.88
C THR A 25 0.15 38.16 -13.95
N MET A 26 -0.04 39.47 -14.10
CA MET A 26 0.74 40.31 -15.01
C MET A 26 1.20 41.56 -14.27
N ARG A 27 2.29 42.15 -14.75
CA ARG A 27 2.74 43.44 -14.24
C ARG A 27 1.74 44.53 -14.64
N GLY A 28 1.37 45.37 -13.68
CA GLY A 28 0.54 46.55 -13.93
C GLY A 28 1.29 47.62 -14.72
N ASN A 29 0.57 48.68 -15.04
CA ASN A 29 1.11 49.80 -15.83
C ASN A 29 2.28 50.53 -15.17
N ASP A 30 2.42 50.42 -13.84
CA ASP A 30 3.54 50.97 -13.07
C ASP A 30 4.83 50.14 -13.21
N GLY A 31 4.76 48.94 -13.80
CA GLY A 31 5.88 48.03 -13.98
C GLY A 31 6.36 47.33 -12.69
N VAL A 32 5.71 47.56 -11.55
CA VAL A 32 6.09 47.06 -10.22
C VAL A 32 4.99 46.21 -9.61
N THR A 33 3.73 46.65 -9.66
CA THR A 33 2.60 45.95 -9.06
C THR A 33 2.19 44.77 -9.93
N MET A 34 1.96 43.61 -9.27
CA MET A 34 1.42 42.41 -9.93
C MET A 34 -0.10 42.42 -9.81
N GLU A 35 -0.77 42.31 -10.93
CA GLU A 35 -2.24 42.28 -11.01
C GLU A 35 -2.71 40.89 -11.43
N LYS A 36 -3.73 40.39 -10.77
CA LYS A 36 -4.40 39.14 -11.14
C LYS A 36 -5.21 39.38 -12.43
N ARG A 37 -4.97 38.59 -13.45
CA ARG A 37 -5.66 38.70 -14.74
C ARG A 37 -6.66 37.59 -14.98
N GLY A 38 -6.53 36.48 -14.26
CA GLY A 38 -7.46 35.38 -14.43
C GLY A 38 -7.06 34.17 -13.62
N ASP A 39 -7.86 33.14 -13.75
CA ASP A 39 -7.66 31.85 -13.09
C ASP A 39 -7.63 30.75 -14.13
N VAL A 40 -6.78 29.76 -13.92
CA VAL A 40 -6.74 28.54 -14.72
C VAL A 40 -7.01 27.35 -13.82
N ILE A 41 -8.01 26.57 -14.18
CA ILE A 41 -8.30 25.30 -13.52
C ILE A 41 -8.01 24.20 -14.53
N MET A 42 -7.09 23.32 -14.18
CA MET A 42 -6.71 22.19 -15.01
C MET A 42 -7.26 20.90 -14.41
N LEU A 43 -7.99 20.13 -15.20
CA LEU A 43 -8.52 18.82 -14.81
C LEU A 43 -7.78 17.74 -15.59
N LYS A 44 -7.13 16.86 -14.87
CA LYS A 44 -6.44 15.71 -15.46
C LYS A 44 -7.20 14.44 -15.09
N ASN A 45 -7.60 13.67 -16.10
CA ASN A 45 -8.23 12.37 -15.87
C ASN A 45 -7.17 11.37 -15.41
N VAL A 46 -7.31 10.90 -14.18
CA VAL A 46 -6.37 9.95 -13.55
C VAL A 46 -7.05 8.63 -13.22
N THR A 47 -8.18 8.33 -13.89
CA THR A 47 -8.99 7.13 -13.63
C THR A 47 -8.18 5.85 -13.77
N GLU A 48 -7.46 5.69 -14.87
CA GLU A 48 -6.64 4.52 -15.14
C GLU A 48 -5.56 4.32 -14.08
N PHE A 49 -4.87 5.42 -13.73
CA PHE A 49 -3.87 5.41 -12.68
C PHE A 49 -4.48 5.02 -11.33
N GLN A 50 -5.64 5.60 -10.98
CA GLN A 50 -6.33 5.34 -9.72
C GLN A 50 -6.81 3.90 -9.64
N GLU A 51 -7.37 3.36 -10.72
CA GLU A 51 -7.80 1.96 -10.79
C GLU A 51 -6.63 1.00 -10.61
N LEU A 52 -5.50 1.27 -11.25
CA LEU A 52 -4.28 0.47 -11.12
C LEU A 52 -3.72 0.52 -9.70
N ASP A 53 -3.68 1.70 -9.10
CA ASP A 53 -3.20 1.90 -7.73
C ASP A 53 -4.08 1.14 -6.72
N THR A 54 -5.40 1.23 -6.87
CA THR A 54 -6.36 0.50 -6.05
C THR A 54 -6.21 -1.01 -6.20
N ALA A 55 -6.08 -1.50 -7.44
CA ALA A 55 -5.87 -2.91 -7.72
C ALA A 55 -4.58 -3.44 -7.09
N LYS A 56 -3.49 -2.66 -7.18
CA LYS A 56 -2.21 -2.98 -6.56
C LYS A 56 -2.34 -3.07 -5.03
N THR A 57 -2.97 -2.10 -4.41
CA THR A 57 -3.17 -2.05 -2.95
C THR A 57 -4.00 -3.24 -2.49
N THR A 58 -5.09 -3.55 -3.19
CA THR A 58 -5.96 -4.69 -2.88
C THR A 58 -5.20 -6.01 -3.02
N PHE A 59 -4.40 -6.16 -4.07
CA PHE A 59 -3.59 -7.35 -4.32
C PHE A 59 -2.60 -7.59 -3.18
N ILE A 60 -1.83 -6.56 -2.79
CA ILE A 60 -0.86 -6.65 -1.70
C ILE A 60 -1.54 -7.01 -0.39
N SER A 61 -2.66 -6.37 -0.07
CA SER A 61 -3.44 -6.65 1.15
C SER A 61 -3.95 -8.09 1.16
N THR A 62 -4.52 -8.56 0.05
CA THR A 62 -5.04 -9.92 -0.07
C THR A 62 -3.93 -10.95 0.10
N VAL A 63 -2.82 -10.80 -0.62
CA VAL A 63 -1.67 -11.71 -0.53
C VAL A 63 -1.13 -11.77 0.90
N SER A 64 -0.97 -10.61 1.54
CA SER A 64 -0.47 -10.54 2.92
C SER A 64 -1.37 -11.27 3.90
N HIS A 65 -2.70 -11.08 3.79
CA HIS A 65 -3.65 -11.77 4.65
C HIS A 65 -3.71 -13.27 4.37
N GLU A 66 -3.67 -13.68 3.10
CA GLU A 66 -3.70 -15.08 2.72
C GLU A 66 -2.42 -15.84 3.09
N LEU A 67 -1.28 -15.16 3.19
CA LEU A 67 -0.02 -15.74 3.64
C LEU A 67 0.05 -15.85 5.17
N LYS A 68 -0.57 -14.93 5.88
CA LYS A 68 -0.53 -14.87 7.34
C LYS A 68 -1.10 -16.13 8.00
N THR A 69 -2.19 -16.65 7.47
CA THR A 69 -2.87 -17.83 8.00
C THR A 69 -2.00 -19.09 7.93
N PRO A 70 -1.44 -19.49 6.76
CA PRO A 70 -0.59 -20.70 6.72
C PRO A 70 0.72 -20.53 7.48
N ILE A 71 1.30 -19.34 7.52
CA ILE A 71 2.53 -19.10 8.29
C ILE A 71 2.25 -19.24 9.78
N SER A 72 1.13 -18.73 10.27
CA SER A 72 0.73 -18.88 11.67
C SER A 72 0.48 -20.33 12.02
N ALA A 73 -0.09 -21.12 11.11
CA ALA A 73 -0.27 -22.55 11.29
C ALA A 73 1.07 -23.31 11.38
N ILE A 74 2.05 -22.93 10.56
CA ILE A 74 3.41 -23.48 10.62
C ILE A 74 4.04 -23.20 11.99
N MET A 75 3.93 -21.97 12.47
CA MET A 75 4.48 -21.59 13.76
C MET A 75 3.83 -22.33 14.93
N MET A 76 2.51 -22.52 14.87
CA MET A 76 1.78 -23.30 15.85
C MET A 76 2.23 -24.77 15.84
N SER A 77 2.40 -25.36 14.65
CA SER A 77 2.89 -26.72 14.49
C SER A 77 4.31 -26.91 15.08
N LEU A 78 5.18 -25.91 14.87
CA LEU A 78 6.53 -25.91 15.45
C LEU A 78 6.48 -25.83 16.97
N GLN A 79 5.61 -25.02 17.52
CA GLN A 79 5.43 -24.87 18.95
C GLN A 79 5.02 -26.20 19.58
N LEU A 80 4.11 -26.93 18.93
CA LEU A 80 3.71 -28.27 19.36
C LEU A 80 4.84 -29.28 19.21
N LEU A 81 5.59 -29.22 18.12
CA LEU A 81 6.72 -30.11 17.87
C LEU A 81 7.83 -29.94 18.91
N GLU A 82 8.06 -28.73 19.39
CA GLU A 82 9.05 -28.39 20.40
C GLU A 82 8.58 -28.77 21.84
N ASP A 83 7.31 -29.06 22.01
CA ASP A 83 6.76 -29.45 23.30
C ASP A 83 7.26 -30.86 23.67
N LYS A 84 7.94 -30.96 24.80
CA LYS A 84 8.52 -32.21 25.29
C LYS A 84 7.47 -33.31 25.53
N ARG A 85 6.22 -32.94 25.73
CA ARG A 85 5.12 -33.90 25.93
C ARG A 85 4.78 -34.66 24.64
N VAL A 86 5.09 -34.09 23.49
CA VAL A 86 4.90 -34.75 22.19
C VAL A 86 6.03 -35.74 21.92
N GLY A 87 7.23 -35.43 22.36
CA GLY A 87 8.42 -36.23 22.18
C GLY A 87 9.67 -35.38 22.13
N GLY A 88 10.81 -35.94 22.43
CA GLY A 88 12.08 -35.23 22.36
C GLY A 88 12.58 -35.10 20.92
N LEU A 89 13.20 -33.98 20.59
CA LEU A 89 13.89 -33.76 19.32
C LEU A 89 15.38 -34.04 19.51
N ASN A 90 16.02 -34.64 18.51
CA ASN A 90 17.47 -34.74 18.49
C ASN A 90 18.10 -33.38 18.14
N PRO A 91 19.42 -33.18 18.35
CA PRO A 91 20.04 -31.86 18.09
C PRO A 91 19.89 -31.34 16.66
N GLU A 92 19.93 -32.25 15.68
CA GLU A 92 19.73 -31.84 14.27
C GLU A 92 18.29 -31.40 14.01
N GLN A 93 17.32 -32.10 14.59
CA GLN A 93 15.90 -31.73 14.48
C GLN A 93 15.63 -30.39 15.18
N GLU A 94 16.25 -30.12 16.31
CA GLU A 94 16.14 -28.83 17.02
C GLU A 94 16.67 -27.68 16.15
N GLU A 95 17.78 -27.88 15.46
CA GLU A 95 18.38 -26.90 14.59
C GLU A 95 17.48 -26.61 13.38
N LEU A 96 16.93 -27.65 12.76
CA LEU A 96 15.99 -27.50 11.64
C LEU A 96 14.71 -26.80 12.07
N SER A 97 14.18 -27.15 13.21
CA SER A 97 12.99 -26.52 13.81
C SER A 97 13.23 -25.01 14.03
N ARG A 98 14.39 -24.64 14.55
CA ARG A 98 14.78 -23.25 14.77
C ARG A 98 14.86 -22.49 13.45
N SER A 99 15.43 -23.09 12.42
CA SER A 99 15.52 -22.50 11.08
C SER A 99 14.14 -22.21 10.49
N ILE A 100 13.21 -23.16 10.60
CA ILE A 100 11.84 -23.00 10.12
C ILE A 100 11.15 -21.86 10.88
N LYS A 101 11.35 -21.79 12.19
CA LYS A 101 10.77 -20.72 13.03
C LYS A 101 11.27 -19.35 12.60
N GLU A 102 12.57 -19.19 12.46
CA GLU A 102 13.20 -17.93 12.06
C GLU A 102 12.71 -17.45 10.69
N ASN A 103 12.61 -18.37 9.72
CA ASN A 103 12.12 -18.06 8.38
C ASN A 103 10.63 -17.71 8.39
N SER A 104 9.83 -18.39 9.20
CA SER A 104 8.41 -18.09 9.36
C SER A 104 8.18 -16.71 9.98
N GLU A 105 8.96 -16.36 11.00
CA GLU A 105 8.93 -15.04 11.63
C GLU A 105 9.33 -13.94 10.64
N ARG A 106 10.33 -14.21 9.80
CA ARG A 106 10.75 -13.29 8.75
C ARG A 106 9.63 -13.07 7.73
N LEU A 107 8.94 -14.09 7.29
CA LEU A 107 7.81 -13.99 6.38
C LEU A 107 6.66 -13.18 6.98
N LEU A 108 6.35 -13.36 8.25
CA LEU A 108 5.34 -12.56 8.95
C LEU A 108 5.74 -11.09 9.01
N SER A 109 7.01 -10.80 9.26
CA SER A 109 7.55 -9.44 9.28
C SER A 109 7.41 -8.78 7.92
N ILE A 110 7.79 -9.48 6.85
CA ILE A 110 7.68 -8.97 5.47
C ILE A 110 6.21 -8.69 5.10
N THR A 111 5.30 -9.59 5.42
CA THR A 111 3.86 -9.39 5.14
C THR A 111 3.29 -8.21 5.92
N GLY A 112 3.74 -7.99 7.14
CA GLY A 112 3.38 -6.83 7.95
C GLY A 112 3.87 -5.52 7.33
N GLU A 113 5.11 -5.49 6.83
CA GLU A 113 5.68 -4.32 6.16
C GLU A 113 4.94 -3.97 4.86
N LEU A 114 4.49 -4.97 4.11
CA LEU A 114 3.73 -4.76 2.87
C LEU A 114 2.38 -4.09 3.11
N LEU A 115 1.79 -4.27 4.30
CA LEU A 115 0.51 -3.67 4.67
C LEU A 115 0.63 -2.23 5.18
N ASN A 116 1.82 -1.81 5.52
CA ASN A 116 2.12 -0.44 5.97
C ASN A 116 2.58 0.45 4.77
#